data_66210cec9d56e92db19f9c8d00a85751
#
_entry.id   66210cec9d56e92db19f9c8d00a85751
#
_cell.length_a   1.000
_cell.length_b   1.000
_cell.length_c   1.000
_cell.angle_alpha   90.00
_cell.angle_beta   90.00
_cell.angle_gamma   90.00
#
_symmetry.space_group_name_H-M   'P 1'
#
loop_
_entity.id
_entity.type
_entity.pdbx_description
1 polymer ?
#
loop_
_entity_poly.entity_id
_entity_poly.type
_entity_poly.pdbx_seq_one_letter_code
_entity_poly.pdbx_strand_id
1 'polypeptide(L)'
;PCAIESKNHAFLMADKIKKVCKKVGIKFIYKSCYDKECRSSSSSFHGVGIDEGLKILEEVRNEFNIPVVADFSDPSWAKPTGEVCDMIQIPAYLCRQTSILRSAAETRRPIHLKKGQFMSPWNMKNSVKKIEKFGNKQILLTDRGTFMGYNMLVNDMKCFPIMSET
;
A
#
# COMPACT_ATOMS: atom_id res chain seq x y z
N PRO A 1 9.90 7.04 -2.12
CA PRO A 1 10.63 6.41 -1.00
C PRO A 1 9.82 5.27 -0.40
N CYS A 2 10.48 4.16 -0.05
CA CYS A 2 9.74 3.01 0.47
C CYS A 2 9.41 3.18 1.95
N ALA A 3 10.39 3.55 2.77
CA ALA A 3 10.21 3.88 4.18
C ALA A 3 10.38 5.39 4.39
N ILE A 4 9.70 5.92 5.40
CA ILE A 4 9.95 7.29 5.86
C ILE A 4 11.25 7.29 6.63
N GLU A 5 12.27 7.96 6.11
CA GLU A 5 13.58 8.08 6.75
C GLU A 5 13.64 9.31 7.69
N SER A 6 12.99 10.39 7.26
CA SER A 6 12.82 11.61 8.04
C SER A 6 11.74 12.49 7.40
N LYS A 7 11.24 13.48 8.14
CA LYS A 7 10.33 14.51 7.61
C LYS A 7 10.94 15.23 6.41
N ASN A 8 12.18 15.71 6.53
CA ASN A 8 12.87 16.46 5.47
C ASN A 8 12.99 15.62 4.19
N HIS A 9 13.33 14.33 4.30
CA HIS A 9 13.42 13.44 3.17
C HIS A 9 12.04 13.21 2.53
N ALA A 10 10.99 12.99 3.33
CA ALA A 10 9.63 12.81 2.84
C ALA A 10 9.15 14.03 2.03
N PHE A 11 9.37 15.25 2.54
CA PHE A 11 9.03 16.50 1.88
C PHE A 11 9.80 16.68 0.57
N LEU A 12 11.12 16.47 0.59
CA LEU A 12 11.96 16.55 -0.61
C LEU A 12 11.46 15.60 -1.71
N MET A 13 11.14 14.36 -1.35
CA MET A 13 10.67 13.37 -2.31
C MET A 13 9.27 13.67 -2.82
N ALA A 14 8.36 14.12 -1.97
CA ALA A 14 7.01 14.51 -2.37
C ALA A 14 7.04 15.66 -3.38
N ASP A 15 7.82 16.70 -3.11
CA ASP A 15 7.99 17.85 -4.01
C ASP A 15 8.56 17.43 -5.37
N LYS A 16 9.68 16.70 -5.36
CA LYS A 16 10.33 16.28 -6.61
C LYS A 16 9.45 15.37 -7.45
N ILE A 17 8.81 14.38 -6.85
CA ILE A 17 7.95 13.45 -7.59
C ILE A 17 6.70 14.20 -8.12
N LYS A 18 6.08 15.06 -7.31
CA LYS A 18 4.96 15.90 -7.75
C LYS A 18 5.32 16.74 -8.97
N LYS A 19 6.50 17.39 -8.98
CA LYS A 19 6.98 18.17 -10.12
C LYS A 19 7.16 17.33 -11.37
N VAL A 20 7.74 16.13 -11.25
CA VAL A 20 7.89 15.20 -12.38
C VAL A 20 6.53 14.75 -12.92
N CYS A 21 5.62 14.31 -12.04
CA CYS A 21 4.28 13.87 -12.43
C CYS A 21 3.49 14.99 -13.14
N LYS A 22 3.59 16.22 -12.62
CA LYS A 22 3.00 17.41 -13.27
C LYS A 22 3.57 17.65 -14.68
N LYS A 23 4.89 17.51 -14.84
CA LYS A 23 5.58 17.71 -16.14
C LYS A 23 5.13 16.69 -17.18
N VAL A 24 4.88 15.44 -16.79
CA VAL A 24 4.46 14.37 -17.71
C VAL A 24 2.94 14.18 -17.77
N GLY A 25 2.18 14.99 -17.05
CA GLY A 25 0.71 14.97 -17.11
C GLY A 25 0.03 13.76 -16.46
N ILE A 26 0.66 13.12 -15.46
CA ILE A 26 0.09 11.96 -14.76
C ILE A 26 -0.41 12.30 -13.36
N LYS A 27 -1.47 11.60 -12.92
CA LYS A 27 -1.96 11.70 -11.55
C LYS A 27 -0.96 11.06 -10.59
N PHE A 28 -0.91 11.58 -9.37
CA PHE A 28 0.07 11.18 -8.37
C PHE A 28 -0.58 10.96 -7.01
N ILE A 29 -0.25 9.84 -6.37
CA ILE A 29 -0.52 9.56 -4.96
C ILE A 29 0.83 9.30 -4.29
N TYR A 30 1.16 10.06 -3.26
CA TYR A 30 2.40 9.87 -2.53
C TYR A 30 2.32 8.65 -1.63
N LYS A 31 3.26 7.71 -1.81
CA LYS A 31 3.34 6.49 -1.01
C LYS A 31 4.60 6.45 -0.19
N SER A 32 4.47 6.30 1.12
CA SER A 32 5.58 5.94 2.00
C SER A 32 5.08 5.13 3.19
N CYS A 33 5.96 4.34 3.80
CA CYS A 33 5.61 3.48 4.92
C CYS A 33 6.27 3.99 6.18
N TYR A 34 5.54 3.99 7.27
CA TYR A 34 6.04 4.33 8.59
C TYR A 34 6.76 3.17 9.28
N ASP A 35 6.43 1.94 8.88
CA ASP A 35 7.08 0.72 9.33
C ASP A 35 7.23 -0.30 8.20
N LYS A 36 8.37 -0.99 8.14
CA LYS A 36 8.75 -2.00 7.15
C LYS A 36 8.98 -3.36 7.79
N GLU A 37 7.92 -3.92 8.37
CA GLU A 37 7.89 -5.24 9.00
C GLU A 37 8.46 -6.38 8.13
N CYS A 38 8.42 -6.24 6.81
CA CYS A 38 8.85 -7.27 5.86
C CYS A 38 10.34 -7.20 5.49
N ARG A 39 11.17 -6.48 6.24
CA ARG A 39 12.63 -6.47 6.02
C ARG A 39 13.23 -7.86 6.31
N SER A 40 14.15 -8.29 5.46
CA SER A 40 14.82 -9.58 5.61
C SER A 40 15.87 -9.61 6.72
N SER A 41 16.44 -8.48 7.07
CA SER A 41 17.40 -8.37 8.18
C SER A 41 16.79 -7.61 9.35
N SER A 42 16.94 -8.14 10.56
CA SER A 42 16.50 -7.49 11.80
C SER A 42 17.25 -6.20 12.13
N SER A 43 18.44 -6.01 11.55
CA SER A 43 19.24 -4.78 11.70
C SER A 43 18.90 -3.69 10.67
N SER A 44 18.02 -3.98 9.70
CA SER A 44 17.63 -2.99 8.70
C SER A 44 16.77 -1.89 9.32
N PHE A 45 16.91 -0.67 8.81
CA PHE A 45 16.03 0.42 9.19
C PHE A 45 14.58 0.13 8.77
N HIS A 46 13.68 0.13 9.72
CA HIS A 46 12.27 -0.20 9.51
C HIS A 46 11.40 1.02 9.17
N GLY A 47 11.73 2.17 9.66
CA GLY A 47 10.95 3.40 9.56
C GLY A 47 10.98 4.19 10.86
N VAL A 48 10.08 5.18 10.96
CA VAL A 48 9.98 6.08 12.12
C VAL A 48 8.88 5.66 13.11
N GLY A 49 8.20 4.57 12.84
CA GLY A 49 7.04 4.12 13.61
C GLY A 49 5.73 4.81 13.20
N ILE A 50 4.61 4.27 13.69
CA ILE A 50 3.27 4.67 13.23
C ILE A 50 2.94 6.13 13.58
N ASP A 51 3.18 6.56 14.82
CA ASP A 51 2.75 7.89 15.29
C ASP A 51 3.45 9.01 14.53
N GLU A 52 4.78 8.97 14.49
CA GLU A 52 5.57 9.98 13.77
C GLU A 52 5.37 9.85 12.25
N GLY A 53 5.24 8.64 11.73
CA GLY A 53 5.06 8.43 10.30
C GLY A 53 3.72 8.93 9.78
N LEU A 54 2.62 8.74 10.53
CA LEU A 54 1.31 9.28 10.17
C LEU A 54 1.30 10.81 10.23
N LYS A 55 1.93 11.40 11.24
CA LYS A 55 2.10 12.86 11.33
C LYS A 55 2.84 13.41 10.11
N ILE A 56 3.96 12.80 9.72
CA ILE A 56 4.71 13.21 8.53
C ILE A 56 3.86 13.10 7.26
N LEU A 57 3.08 12.02 7.10
CA LEU A 57 2.20 11.83 5.95
C LEU A 57 1.09 12.87 5.89
N GLU A 58 0.49 13.22 7.03
CA GLU A 58 -0.52 14.27 7.13
C GLU A 58 0.08 15.64 6.72
N GLU A 59 1.25 15.96 7.22
CA GLU A 59 1.96 17.20 6.86
C GLU A 59 2.30 17.24 5.36
N VAL A 60 2.78 16.14 4.77
CA VAL A 60 3.03 16.02 3.31
C VAL A 60 1.74 16.23 2.53
N ARG A 61 0.64 15.59 2.95
CA ARG A 61 -0.67 15.75 2.30
C ARG A 61 -1.10 17.21 2.28
N ASN A 62 -0.99 17.89 3.41
CA ASN A 62 -1.45 19.26 3.58
C ASN A 62 -0.55 20.26 2.85
N GLU A 63 0.77 20.15 2.98
CA GLU A 63 1.74 21.06 2.36
C GLU A 63 1.71 20.99 0.83
N PHE A 64 1.67 19.78 0.29
CA PHE A 64 1.70 19.61 -1.16
C PHE A 64 0.33 19.49 -1.81
N ASN A 65 -0.75 19.44 -1.04
CA ASN A 65 -2.11 19.20 -1.53
C ASN A 65 -2.14 17.99 -2.49
N ILE A 66 -1.65 16.83 -2.01
CA ILE A 66 -1.60 15.57 -2.75
C ILE A 66 -2.16 14.45 -1.90
N PRO A 67 -2.86 13.47 -2.48
CA PRO A 67 -3.29 12.30 -1.74
C PRO A 67 -2.09 11.46 -1.28
N VAL A 68 -2.24 10.83 -0.11
CA VAL A 68 -1.22 9.98 0.49
C VAL A 68 -1.74 8.56 0.75
N VAL A 69 -0.81 7.59 0.70
CA VAL A 69 -1.09 6.19 0.98
C VAL A 69 0.01 5.57 1.82
N ALA A 70 -0.35 4.78 2.81
CA ALA A 70 0.56 3.95 3.58
C ALA A 70 0.06 2.50 3.65
N ASP A 71 0.99 1.56 3.83
CA ASP A 71 0.68 0.18 4.17
C ASP A 71 0.75 -0.01 5.69
N PHE A 72 0.01 -1.01 6.17
CA PHE A 72 -0.02 -1.43 7.56
C PHE A 72 0.05 -2.96 7.64
N SER A 73 0.58 -3.49 8.74
CA SER A 73 0.80 -4.93 8.96
C SER A 73 0.01 -5.49 10.14
N ASP A 74 -0.48 -4.65 11.04
CA ASP A 74 -1.29 -5.03 12.18
C ASP A 74 -2.73 -4.47 12.05
N PRO A 75 -3.79 -5.26 12.35
CA PRO A 75 -5.17 -4.79 12.26
C PRO A 75 -5.47 -3.52 13.08
N SER A 76 -4.79 -3.31 14.22
CA SER A 76 -4.98 -2.13 15.07
C SER A 76 -4.51 -0.83 14.41
N TRP A 77 -3.62 -0.94 13.44
CA TRP A 77 -3.08 0.21 12.69
C TRP A 77 -3.97 0.68 11.54
N ALA A 78 -4.95 -0.13 11.16
CA ALA A 78 -5.84 0.21 10.04
C ALA A 78 -6.61 1.51 10.29
N LYS A 79 -7.23 1.65 11.48
CA LYS A 79 -8.02 2.84 11.82
C LYS A 79 -7.19 4.12 11.81
N PRO A 80 -6.08 4.25 12.59
CA PRO A 80 -5.28 5.47 12.56
C PRO A 80 -4.70 5.78 11.18
N THR A 81 -4.30 4.75 10.42
CA THR A 81 -3.84 4.95 9.02
C THR A 81 -4.95 5.48 8.13
N GLY A 82 -6.18 4.98 8.27
CA GLY A 82 -7.34 5.43 7.50
C GLY A 82 -7.82 6.84 7.88
N GLU A 83 -7.55 7.32 9.10
CA GLU A 83 -7.86 8.69 9.52
C GLU A 83 -6.97 9.71 8.80
N VAL A 84 -5.71 9.37 8.55
CA VAL A 84 -4.72 10.24 7.91
C VAL A 84 -4.64 10.05 6.40
N CYS A 85 -4.61 8.80 5.93
CA CYS A 85 -4.37 8.48 4.53
C CYS A 85 -5.66 8.50 3.70
N ASP A 86 -5.55 8.96 2.45
CA ASP A 86 -6.64 8.97 1.47
C ASP A 86 -6.90 7.57 0.88
N MET A 87 -5.90 6.71 0.93
CA MET A 87 -5.93 5.30 0.54
C MET A 87 -5.07 4.50 1.52
N ILE A 88 -5.44 3.26 1.79
CA ILE A 88 -4.64 2.36 2.62
C ILE A 88 -4.18 1.15 1.81
N GLN A 89 -2.97 0.68 2.08
CA GLN A 89 -2.40 -0.44 1.33
C GLN A 89 -2.28 -1.69 2.19
N ILE A 90 -2.65 -2.82 1.59
CA ILE A 90 -2.42 -4.15 2.17
C ILE A 90 -1.18 -4.75 1.51
N PRO A 91 -0.13 -5.06 2.29
CA PRO A 91 1.07 -5.71 1.78
C PRO A 91 0.78 -7.07 1.14
N ALA A 92 1.60 -7.45 0.16
CA ALA A 92 1.42 -8.68 -0.60
C ALA A 92 1.40 -9.95 0.26
N TYR A 93 2.25 -10.02 1.27
CA TYR A 93 2.29 -11.18 2.19
C TYR A 93 1.01 -11.35 3.02
N LEU A 94 0.24 -10.27 3.23
CA LEU A 94 -0.95 -10.24 4.06
C LEU A 94 -2.26 -10.27 3.25
N CYS A 95 -2.17 -10.41 1.93
CA CYS A 95 -3.32 -10.30 1.01
C CYS A 95 -4.44 -11.32 1.23
N ARG A 96 -4.21 -12.40 2.00
CA ARG A 96 -5.20 -13.42 2.35
C ARG A 96 -5.70 -13.34 3.80
N GLN A 97 -5.04 -12.59 4.67
CA GLN A 97 -5.37 -12.55 6.10
C GLN A 97 -6.69 -11.83 6.36
N THR A 98 -7.69 -12.56 6.82
CA THR A 98 -9.04 -12.04 6.99
C THR A 98 -9.11 -10.89 7.99
N SER A 99 -8.33 -10.91 9.08
CA SER A 99 -8.28 -9.82 10.06
C SER A 99 -7.80 -8.51 9.44
N ILE A 100 -6.73 -8.55 8.64
CA ILE A 100 -6.19 -7.39 7.92
C ILE A 100 -7.19 -6.88 6.88
N LEU A 101 -7.79 -7.77 6.07
CA LEU A 101 -8.77 -7.40 5.07
C LEU A 101 -10.01 -6.76 5.70
N ARG A 102 -10.45 -7.28 6.86
CA ARG A 102 -11.57 -6.73 7.63
C ARG A 102 -11.26 -5.34 8.15
N SER A 103 -10.16 -5.19 8.89
CA SER A 103 -9.80 -3.89 9.47
C SER A 103 -9.59 -2.82 8.40
N ALA A 104 -9.01 -3.18 7.24
CA ALA A 104 -8.93 -2.28 6.08
C ALA A 104 -10.32 -1.87 5.59
N ALA A 105 -11.24 -2.82 5.40
CA ALA A 105 -12.59 -2.54 4.90
C ALA A 105 -13.37 -1.61 5.85
N GLU A 106 -13.23 -1.80 7.15
CA GLU A 106 -13.89 -1.02 8.20
C GLU A 106 -13.48 0.45 8.21
N THR A 107 -12.30 0.80 7.66
CA THR A 107 -11.87 2.21 7.52
C THR A 107 -12.70 3.00 6.50
N ARG A 108 -13.41 2.32 5.60
CA ARG A 108 -14.14 2.93 4.46
C ARG A 108 -13.24 3.70 3.47
N ARG A 109 -11.92 3.62 3.60
CA ARG A 109 -10.98 4.21 2.64
C ARG A 109 -10.80 3.29 1.42
N PRO A 110 -10.46 3.83 0.25
CA PRO A 110 -9.98 3.02 -0.87
C PRO A 110 -8.85 2.10 -0.44
N ILE A 111 -8.89 0.85 -0.87
CA ILE A 111 -7.93 -0.18 -0.49
C ILE A 111 -7.05 -0.53 -1.67
N HIS A 112 -5.74 -0.35 -1.53
CA HIS A 112 -4.73 -0.81 -2.46
C HIS A 112 -4.26 -2.20 -2.04
N LEU A 113 -4.81 -3.25 -2.66
CA LEU A 113 -4.51 -4.64 -2.34
C LEU A 113 -3.43 -5.19 -3.28
N LYS A 114 -2.26 -5.51 -2.76
CA LYS A 114 -1.19 -6.15 -3.53
C LYS A 114 -1.41 -7.65 -3.62
N LYS A 115 -1.29 -8.20 -4.83
CA LYS A 115 -1.26 -9.66 -5.04
C LYS A 115 0.00 -10.26 -4.40
N GLY A 116 -0.18 -11.26 -3.54
CA GLY A 116 0.95 -12.04 -3.02
C GLY A 116 1.70 -12.77 -4.14
N GLN A 117 3.02 -12.89 -4.00
CA GLN A 117 3.88 -13.58 -4.96
C GLN A 117 3.53 -15.08 -5.09
N PHE A 118 2.92 -15.64 -4.04
CA PHE A 118 2.45 -17.02 -3.95
C PHE A 118 1.02 -17.21 -4.46
N MET A 119 0.34 -16.12 -4.88
CA MET A 119 -1.05 -16.15 -5.33
C MET A 119 -1.14 -16.20 -6.85
N SER A 120 -2.05 -17.02 -7.36
CA SER A 120 -2.50 -16.86 -8.75
C SER A 120 -3.39 -15.61 -8.89
N PRO A 121 -3.38 -14.94 -10.05
CA PRO A 121 -4.24 -13.77 -10.26
C PRO A 121 -5.73 -14.07 -10.11
N TRP A 122 -6.20 -15.24 -10.54
CA TRP A 122 -7.59 -15.68 -10.38
C TRP A 122 -8.06 -15.79 -8.93
N ASN A 123 -7.14 -16.12 -8.02
CA ASN A 123 -7.47 -16.29 -6.61
C ASN A 123 -7.61 -14.95 -5.86
N MET A 124 -7.20 -13.84 -6.48
CA MET A 124 -7.37 -12.51 -5.88
C MET A 124 -8.84 -12.15 -5.65
N LYS A 125 -9.74 -12.67 -6.48
CA LYS A 125 -11.21 -12.52 -6.28
C LYS A 125 -11.68 -12.94 -4.88
N ASN A 126 -11.01 -13.92 -4.25
CA ASN A 126 -11.38 -14.37 -2.91
C ASN A 126 -11.04 -13.32 -1.84
N SER A 127 -9.93 -12.61 -2.01
CA SER A 127 -9.55 -11.51 -1.12
C SER A 127 -10.46 -10.30 -1.33
N VAL A 128 -10.80 -9.99 -2.59
CA VAL A 128 -11.77 -8.94 -2.94
C VAL A 128 -13.12 -9.22 -2.29
N LYS A 129 -13.68 -10.43 -2.47
CA LYS A 129 -14.96 -10.84 -1.85
C LYS A 129 -14.95 -10.73 -0.33
N LYS A 130 -13.82 -10.99 0.32
CA LYS A 130 -13.70 -10.77 1.78
C LYS A 130 -13.84 -9.29 2.14
N ILE A 131 -13.16 -8.40 1.42
CA ILE A 131 -13.26 -6.96 1.64
C ILE A 131 -14.68 -6.46 1.40
N GLU A 132 -15.30 -6.90 0.30
CA GLU A 132 -16.68 -6.55 -0.03
C GLU A 132 -17.69 -7.03 1.03
N LYS A 133 -17.50 -8.24 1.58
CA LYS A 133 -18.31 -8.77 2.69
C LYS A 133 -18.27 -7.87 3.92
N PHE A 134 -17.17 -7.18 4.15
CA PHE A 134 -17.02 -6.18 5.24
C PHE A 134 -17.43 -4.77 4.81
N GLY A 135 -18.07 -4.64 3.63
CA GLY A 135 -18.78 -3.44 3.20
C GLY A 135 -17.94 -2.38 2.49
N ASN A 136 -16.76 -2.74 1.96
CA ASN A 136 -15.96 -1.84 1.15
C ASN A 136 -15.78 -2.40 -0.28
N LYS A 137 -16.12 -1.58 -1.28
CA LYS A 137 -16.00 -1.93 -2.72
C LYS A 137 -14.95 -1.11 -3.46
N GLN A 138 -14.29 -0.18 -2.78
CA GLN A 138 -13.26 0.67 -3.39
C GLN A 138 -11.91 -0.05 -3.32
N ILE A 139 -11.63 -0.91 -4.28
CA ILE A 139 -10.46 -1.79 -4.28
C ILE A 139 -9.64 -1.58 -5.55
N LEU A 140 -8.35 -1.31 -5.38
CA LEU A 140 -7.35 -1.30 -6.44
C LEU A 140 -6.44 -2.52 -6.28
N LEU A 141 -6.40 -3.40 -7.27
CA LEU A 141 -5.49 -4.53 -7.30
C LEU A 141 -4.16 -4.16 -7.95
N THR A 142 -3.07 -4.68 -7.40
CA THR A 142 -1.73 -4.48 -7.97
C THR A 142 -0.98 -5.80 -8.03
N ASP A 143 -0.42 -6.12 -9.20
CA ASP A 143 0.57 -7.19 -9.31
C ASP A 143 1.93 -6.71 -8.77
N ARG A 144 2.66 -7.64 -8.14
CA ARG A 144 4.04 -7.45 -7.73
C ARG A 144 4.90 -8.68 -8.02
N GLY A 145 4.46 -9.44 -9.00
CA GLY A 145 5.14 -10.64 -9.45
C GLY A 145 4.65 -11.92 -8.77
N THR A 146 5.13 -13.02 -9.31
CA THR A 146 4.84 -14.39 -8.88
C THR A 146 6.13 -15.16 -8.71
N PHE A 147 6.26 -15.96 -7.66
CA PHE A 147 7.37 -16.89 -7.50
C PHE A 147 7.24 -18.05 -8.48
N MET A 148 8.28 -18.25 -9.28
CA MET A 148 8.39 -19.35 -10.25
C MET A 148 9.41 -20.41 -9.80
N GLY A 149 9.86 -20.34 -8.58
CA GLY A 149 10.89 -21.16 -7.96
C GLY A 149 11.71 -20.35 -6.95
N TYR A 150 12.79 -20.95 -6.45
CA TYR A 150 13.69 -20.26 -5.54
C TYR A 150 14.40 -19.10 -6.23
N ASN A 151 14.37 -17.91 -5.59
CA ASN A 151 15.00 -16.68 -6.06
C ASN A 151 14.56 -16.23 -7.48
N MET A 152 13.45 -16.76 -7.99
CA MET A 152 12.89 -16.37 -9.28
C MET A 152 11.55 -15.66 -9.09
N LEU A 153 11.52 -14.34 -9.31
CA LEU A 153 10.34 -13.51 -9.28
C LEU A 153 10.05 -12.96 -10.68
N VAL A 154 8.88 -13.26 -11.21
CA VAL A 154 8.47 -12.88 -12.56
C VAL A 154 7.19 -12.06 -12.51
N ASN A 155 7.13 -10.94 -13.23
CA ASN A 155 5.90 -10.24 -13.52
C ASN A 155 5.29 -10.82 -14.80
N ASP A 156 4.18 -11.54 -14.63
CA ASP A 156 3.40 -12.02 -15.76
C ASP A 156 2.36 -10.97 -16.14
N MET A 157 2.53 -10.36 -17.31
CA MET A 157 1.63 -9.30 -17.79
C MET A 157 0.19 -9.78 -18.00
N LYS A 158 -0.05 -11.10 -18.09
CA LYS A 158 -1.41 -11.68 -18.11
C LYS A 158 -2.17 -11.48 -16.79
N CYS A 159 -1.46 -11.19 -15.69
CA CYS A 159 -2.11 -10.87 -14.42
C CYS A 159 -3.07 -9.68 -14.53
N PHE A 160 -2.76 -8.67 -15.36
CA PHE A 160 -3.58 -7.46 -15.45
C PHE A 160 -4.99 -7.73 -15.99
N PRO A 161 -5.18 -8.30 -17.19
CA PRO A 161 -6.53 -8.61 -17.67
C PRO A 161 -7.26 -9.57 -16.74
N ILE A 162 -6.61 -10.60 -16.19
CA ILE A 162 -7.23 -11.57 -15.28
C ILE A 162 -7.75 -10.87 -14.00
N MET A 163 -6.96 -9.98 -13.40
CA MET A 163 -7.38 -9.27 -12.20
C MET A 163 -8.40 -8.16 -12.50
N SER A 164 -8.47 -7.64 -13.72
CA SER A 164 -9.48 -6.63 -14.09
C SER A 164 -10.89 -7.21 -14.19
N GLU A 165 -11.03 -8.51 -14.30
CA GLU A 165 -12.31 -9.24 -14.31
C GLU A 165 -12.79 -9.61 -12.90
N THR A 166 -12.05 -9.22 -11.86
CA THR A 166 -12.31 -9.54 -10.45
C THR A 166 -13.10 -8.41 -9.77
#